data_2d90647c214c5913cbd55e0f33c9a896
#
_entry.id   2d90647c214c5913cbd55e0f33c9a896
#
_cell.length_a   1.000
_cell.length_b   1.000
_cell.length_c   1.000
_cell.angle_alpha   90.00
_cell.angle_beta   90.00
_cell.angle_gamma   90.00
#
_symmetry.space_group_name_H-M   'P 1'
#
loop_
_entity.id
_entity.type
_entity.pdbx_description
1 polymer ?
#
loop_
_entity_poly.entity_id
_entity_poly.type
_entity_poly.pdbx_seq_one_letter_code
_entity_poly.pdbx_strand_id
1 'polypeptide(L)'
;MKESNEIQLSDEQRIFMLNALSGKNILVDACIGSGKTTAIQHLCSAFPVTKKVLYLTYNKLLKLDARQKIKNGKVTVTNYHGFAYRELVKIGVPTNANESVQNFNKRKPKIDSYDVLIIDEYQDIELEFSELLEYIKANNPGIQIIAVGDMAQKVYDKTTLDVPRFMEQFLGPHIELSFTKCF
;
A
#
# COMPACT_ATOMS: atom_id res chain seq x y z
N MET A 1 -29.40 8.29 -21.47
CA MET A 1 -28.25 9.02 -20.84
C MET A 1 -28.00 8.38 -19.49
N LYS A 2 -26.92 7.60 -19.34
CA LYS A 2 -26.49 7.10 -18.03
C LYS A 2 -25.77 8.27 -17.37
N GLU A 3 -26.35 8.82 -16.33
CA GLU A 3 -25.66 9.71 -15.42
C GLU A 3 -24.43 8.97 -14.90
N SER A 4 -23.26 9.43 -15.28
CA SER A 4 -22.02 9.02 -14.65
C SER A 4 -22.12 9.51 -13.21
N ASN A 5 -22.35 8.62 -12.26
CA ASN A 5 -22.14 8.90 -10.84
C ASN A 5 -20.65 9.19 -10.67
N GLU A 6 -20.25 10.43 -10.90
CA GLU A 6 -18.94 10.91 -10.49
C GLU A 6 -18.89 10.80 -8.97
N ILE A 7 -18.06 9.89 -8.48
CA ILE A 7 -17.82 9.75 -7.05
C ILE A 7 -17.20 11.07 -6.57
N GLN A 8 -17.96 11.81 -5.78
CA GLN A 8 -17.53 13.10 -5.26
C GLN A 8 -16.58 12.87 -4.09
N LEU A 9 -15.29 13.17 -4.29
CA LEU A 9 -14.28 13.08 -3.25
C LEU A 9 -14.51 14.14 -2.17
N SER A 10 -14.31 13.78 -0.90
CA SER A 10 -14.30 14.75 0.20
C SER A 10 -13.10 15.69 0.11
N ASP A 11 -13.14 16.79 0.85
CA ASP A 11 -12.01 17.72 0.90
C ASP A 11 -10.74 17.05 1.44
N GLU A 12 -10.87 16.19 2.46
CA GLU A 12 -9.77 15.40 2.99
C GLU A 12 -9.15 14.48 1.93
N GLN A 13 -9.98 13.80 1.14
CA GLN A 13 -9.52 12.96 0.03
C GLN A 13 -8.88 13.77 -1.10
N ARG A 14 -9.38 14.98 -1.38
CA ARG A 14 -8.76 15.88 -2.38
C ARG A 14 -7.38 16.34 -1.93
N ILE A 15 -7.22 16.73 -0.65
CA ILE A 15 -5.93 17.10 -0.07
C ILE A 15 -4.95 15.92 -0.16
N PHE A 16 -5.39 14.73 0.16
CA PHE A 16 -4.62 13.50 0.01
C PHE A 16 -4.14 13.31 -1.44
N MET A 17 -5.04 13.40 -2.42
CA MET A 17 -4.72 13.28 -3.84
C MET A 17 -3.67 14.29 -4.28
N LEU A 18 -3.84 15.56 -3.93
CA LEU A 18 -2.90 16.63 -4.31
C LEU A 18 -1.50 16.40 -3.75
N ASN A 19 -1.39 16.03 -2.49
CA ASN A 19 -0.09 15.74 -1.85
C ASN A 19 0.56 14.49 -2.43
N ALA A 20 -0.22 13.43 -2.67
CA ALA A 20 0.28 12.21 -3.26
C ALA A 20 0.80 12.41 -4.69
N LEU A 21 0.05 13.13 -5.53
CA LEU A 21 0.46 13.42 -6.90
C LEU A 21 1.64 14.42 -6.99
N SER A 22 1.90 15.19 -5.94
CA SER A 22 3.08 16.04 -5.83
C SER A 22 4.35 15.31 -5.36
N GLY A 23 4.27 14.00 -5.13
CA GLY A 23 5.43 13.15 -4.82
C GLY A 23 5.80 13.07 -3.32
N LYS A 24 4.93 13.53 -2.42
CA LYS A 24 5.19 13.51 -0.98
C LYS A 24 4.93 12.15 -0.37
N ASN A 25 5.73 11.75 0.63
CA ASN A 25 5.42 10.62 1.49
C ASN A 25 4.27 11.02 2.43
N ILE A 26 3.31 10.12 2.63
CA ILE A 26 2.08 10.42 3.36
C ILE A 26 1.72 9.28 4.30
N LEU A 27 1.34 9.63 5.52
CA LEU A 27 0.67 8.75 6.47
C LEU A 27 -0.75 9.24 6.67
N VAL A 28 -1.74 8.40 6.39
CA VAL A 28 -3.16 8.70 6.58
C VAL A 28 -3.72 7.86 7.70
N ASP A 29 -4.21 8.50 8.76
CA ASP A 29 -5.04 7.87 9.76
C ASP A 29 -6.52 8.09 9.40
N ALA A 30 -7.24 7.00 9.17
CA ALA A 30 -8.55 7.05 8.54
C ALA A 30 -9.54 6.14 9.28
N CYS A 31 -10.61 6.72 9.83
CA CYS A 31 -11.65 5.95 10.52
C CYS A 31 -12.39 4.97 9.59
N ILE A 32 -13.06 3.99 10.20
CA ILE A 32 -13.92 3.03 9.49
C ILE A 32 -14.96 3.79 8.67
N GLY A 33 -15.16 3.39 7.41
CA GLY A 33 -16.18 3.98 6.53
C GLY A 33 -15.80 5.35 5.96
N SER A 34 -14.56 5.82 6.14
CA SER A 34 -14.10 7.13 5.61
C SER A 34 -13.72 7.11 4.12
N GLY A 35 -13.91 5.99 3.43
CA GLY A 35 -13.61 5.89 2.01
C GLY A 35 -12.12 5.72 1.68
N LYS A 36 -11.32 5.12 2.59
CA LYS A 36 -9.89 4.81 2.38
C LYS A 36 -9.63 4.14 1.03
N THR A 37 -10.29 3.01 0.81
CA THR A 37 -10.13 2.20 -0.41
C THR A 37 -10.50 2.98 -1.66
N THR A 38 -11.58 3.75 -1.61
CA THR A 38 -12.01 4.62 -2.71
C THR A 38 -10.95 5.67 -3.03
N ALA A 39 -10.40 6.34 -2.01
CA ALA A 39 -9.35 7.34 -2.19
C ALA A 39 -8.08 6.72 -2.82
N ILE A 40 -7.65 5.55 -2.36
CA ILE A 40 -6.49 4.83 -2.94
C ILE A 40 -6.76 4.44 -4.40
N GLN A 41 -7.94 3.93 -4.72
CA GLN A 41 -8.30 3.52 -6.08
C GLN A 41 -8.32 4.72 -7.04
N HIS A 42 -8.86 5.86 -6.61
CA HIS A 42 -8.82 7.10 -7.37
C HIS A 42 -7.39 7.59 -7.58
N LEU A 43 -6.56 7.55 -6.54
CA LEU A 43 -5.14 7.92 -6.64
C LEU A 43 -4.40 7.05 -7.65
N CYS A 44 -4.56 5.74 -7.55
CA CYS A 44 -3.93 4.79 -8.48
C CYS A 44 -4.32 5.05 -9.94
N SER A 45 -5.58 5.42 -10.18
CA SER A 45 -6.06 5.76 -11.51
C SER A 45 -5.54 7.11 -12.00
N ALA A 46 -5.21 8.03 -11.09
CA ALA A 46 -4.73 9.38 -11.40
C ALA A 46 -3.21 9.46 -11.62
N PHE A 47 -2.44 8.47 -11.16
CA PHE A 47 -1.00 8.47 -11.42
C PHE A 47 -0.69 8.43 -12.92
N PRO A 48 0.33 9.20 -13.36
CA PRO A 48 0.80 9.12 -14.74
C PRO A 48 1.22 7.68 -15.10
N VAL A 49 0.98 7.28 -16.33
CA VAL A 49 1.40 5.95 -16.84
C VAL A 49 2.92 5.75 -16.87
N THR A 50 3.68 6.80 -16.63
CA THR A 50 5.15 6.77 -16.47
C THR A 50 5.57 6.30 -15.07
N LYS A 51 4.66 6.33 -14.09
CA LYS A 51 4.92 5.92 -12.70
C LYS A 51 4.55 4.45 -12.50
N LYS A 52 5.50 3.65 -12.05
CA LYS A 52 5.25 2.27 -11.63
C LYS A 52 4.83 2.26 -10.16
N VAL A 53 3.64 1.82 -9.89
CA VAL A 53 3.03 1.81 -8.56
C VAL A 53 2.89 0.39 -8.05
N LEU A 54 3.40 0.12 -6.86
CA LEU A 54 3.11 -1.10 -6.12
C LEU A 54 2.09 -0.79 -5.01
N TYR A 55 0.92 -1.38 -5.14
CA TYR A 55 -0.14 -1.27 -4.12
C TYR A 55 -0.24 -2.59 -3.35
N LEU A 56 0.20 -2.56 -2.10
CA LEU A 56 0.12 -3.68 -1.16
C LEU A 56 -1.12 -3.52 -0.26
N THR A 57 -2.00 -4.49 -0.33
CA THR A 57 -3.17 -4.60 0.55
C THR A 57 -3.07 -5.86 1.40
N TYR A 58 -3.58 -5.82 2.62
CA TYR A 58 -3.59 -6.97 3.52
C TYR A 58 -4.59 -8.04 3.07
N ASN A 59 -5.76 -7.64 2.60
CA ASN A 59 -6.89 -8.52 2.34
C ASN A 59 -6.96 -8.95 0.86
N LYS A 60 -7.15 -10.27 0.65
CA LYS A 60 -7.31 -10.86 -0.69
C LYS A 60 -8.54 -10.33 -1.45
N LEU A 61 -9.65 -10.04 -0.75
CA LEU A 61 -10.87 -9.52 -1.37
C LEU A 61 -10.68 -8.08 -1.84
N LEU A 62 -10.03 -7.23 -1.03
CA LEU A 62 -9.69 -5.86 -1.42
C LEU A 62 -8.77 -5.82 -2.64
N LYS A 63 -7.83 -6.77 -2.74
CA LYS A 63 -6.97 -6.93 -3.92
C LYS A 63 -7.78 -7.19 -5.19
N LEU A 64 -8.79 -8.05 -5.15
CA LEU A 64 -9.62 -8.37 -6.32
C LEU A 64 -10.47 -7.17 -6.74
N ASP A 65 -11.11 -6.49 -5.79
CA ASP A 65 -11.90 -5.28 -6.04
C ASP A 65 -11.04 -4.16 -6.64
N ALA A 66 -9.87 -3.91 -6.06
CA ALA A 66 -8.94 -2.90 -6.55
C ALA A 66 -8.46 -3.19 -7.99
N ARG A 67 -8.15 -4.45 -8.31
CA ARG A 67 -7.74 -4.85 -9.67
C ARG A 67 -8.84 -4.61 -10.71
N GLN A 68 -10.10 -4.75 -10.33
CA GLN A 68 -11.22 -4.49 -11.25
C GLN A 68 -11.46 -3.00 -11.48
N LYS A 69 -11.25 -2.18 -10.46
CA LYS A 69 -11.55 -0.75 -10.47
C LYS A 69 -10.39 0.11 -10.99
N ILE A 70 -9.14 -0.30 -10.74
CA ILE A 70 -7.96 0.44 -11.20
C ILE A 70 -7.65 0.07 -12.64
N LYS A 71 -7.81 1.03 -13.55
CA LYS A 71 -7.58 0.85 -14.99
C LYS A 71 -6.19 1.31 -15.45
N ASN A 72 -5.27 1.57 -14.53
CA ASN A 72 -3.90 1.98 -14.85
C ASN A 72 -2.99 0.76 -14.92
N GLY A 73 -2.52 0.41 -16.10
CA GLY A 73 -1.66 -0.77 -16.35
C GLY A 73 -0.28 -0.71 -15.68
N LYS A 74 0.12 0.42 -15.12
CA LYS A 74 1.38 0.59 -14.36
C LYS A 74 1.21 0.37 -12.85
N VAL A 75 -0.01 0.11 -12.40
CA VAL A 75 -0.30 -0.21 -11.00
C VAL A 75 -0.35 -1.73 -10.82
N THR A 76 0.51 -2.23 -9.97
CA THR A 76 0.50 -3.63 -9.53
C THR A 76 -0.19 -3.72 -8.18
N VAL A 77 -1.35 -4.35 -8.14
CA VAL A 77 -2.12 -4.60 -6.89
C VAL A 77 -1.89 -6.03 -6.44
N THR A 78 -1.36 -6.19 -5.24
CA THR A 78 -1.11 -7.52 -4.64
C THR A 78 -1.14 -7.43 -3.11
N ASN A 79 -1.12 -8.59 -2.43
CA ASN A 79 -0.85 -8.65 -1.01
C ASN A 79 0.60 -9.09 -0.75
N TYR A 80 1.06 -9.02 0.50
CA TYR A 80 2.45 -9.36 0.86
C TYR A 80 2.86 -10.76 0.41
N HIS A 81 2.04 -11.76 0.70
CA HIS A 81 2.30 -13.15 0.29
C HIS A 81 2.33 -13.31 -1.24
N GLY A 82 1.39 -12.67 -1.94
CA GLY A 82 1.34 -12.72 -3.41
C GLY A 82 2.52 -12.02 -4.06
N PHE A 83 3.01 -10.92 -3.50
CA PHE A 83 4.22 -10.26 -3.96
C PHE A 83 5.43 -11.19 -3.78
N ALA A 84 5.66 -11.66 -2.57
CA ALA A 84 6.79 -12.53 -2.25
C ALA A 84 6.78 -13.82 -3.11
N TYR A 85 5.63 -14.47 -3.22
CA TYR A 85 5.45 -15.67 -4.04
C TYR A 85 5.85 -15.43 -5.50
N ARG A 86 5.35 -14.34 -6.10
CA ARG A 86 5.64 -14.00 -7.50
C ARG A 86 7.14 -13.78 -7.74
N GLU A 87 7.80 -13.05 -6.85
CA GLU A 87 9.23 -12.75 -6.99
C GLU A 87 10.10 -14.01 -6.82
N LEU A 88 9.71 -14.93 -5.92
CA LEU A 88 10.40 -16.21 -5.75
C LEU A 88 10.21 -17.14 -6.96
N VAL A 89 9.01 -17.19 -7.53
CA VAL A 89 8.73 -18.00 -8.73
C VAL A 89 9.56 -17.53 -9.93
N LYS A 90 9.77 -16.23 -10.09
CA LYS A 90 10.61 -15.66 -11.16
C LYS A 90 12.05 -16.21 -11.12
N ILE A 91 12.57 -16.54 -9.96
CA ILE A 91 13.92 -17.09 -9.79
C ILE A 91 13.92 -18.62 -9.58
N GLY A 92 12.78 -19.27 -9.81
CA GLY A 92 12.67 -20.74 -9.74
C GLY A 92 12.72 -21.31 -8.32
N VAL A 93 12.43 -20.52 -7.29
CA VAL A 93 12.40 -21.00 -5.90
C VAL A 93 11.03 -21.56 -5.58
N PRO A 94 10.92 -22.87 -5.26
CA PRO A 94 9.66 -23.47 -4.81
C PRO A 94 9.23 -22.85 -3.48
N THR A 95 7.99 -22.44 -3.39
CA THR A 95 7.41 -21.90 -2.16
C THR A 95 5.90 -22.09 -2.17
N ASN A 96 5.28 -22.07 -1.00
CA ASN A 96 3.84 -22.00 -0.85
C ASN A 96 3.43 -20.60 -0.33
N ALA A 97 2.13 -20.30 -0.36
CA ALA A 97 1.64 -18.98 0.04
C ALA A 97 1.99 -18.62 1.49
N ASN A 98 1.97 -19.60 2.40
CA ASN A 98 2.18 -19.35 3.83
C ASN A 98 3.64 -19.04 4.17
N GLU A 99 4.58 -19.64 3.44
CA GLU A 99 6.02 -19.49 3.67
C GLU A 99 6.68 -18.44 2.75
N SER A 100 5.91 -17.88 1.82
CA SER A 100 6.45 -17.04 0.76
C SER A 100 7.19 -15.80 1.30
N VAL A 101 6.66 -15.11 2.31
CA VAL A 101 7.29 -13.91 2.88
C VAL A 101 8.58 -14.28 3.61
N GLN A 102 8.58 -15.33 4.41
CA GLN A 102 9.78 -15.80 5.10
C GLN A 102 10.87 -16.22 4.10
N ASN A 103 10.49 -16.96 3.07
CA ASN A 103 11.42 -17.39 2.02
C ASN A 103 11.96 -16.21 1.22
N PHE A 104 11.12 -15.21 0.94
CA PHE A 104 11.53 -13.97 0.29
C PHE A 104 12.56 -13.23 1.15
N ASN A 105 12.29 -13.04 2.44
CA ASN A 105 13.20 -12.33 3.36
C ASN A 105 14.56 -13.05 3.50
N LYS A 106 14.57 -14.38 3.42
CA LYS A 106 15.80 -15.17 3.42
C LYS A 106 16.58 -15.08 2.11
N ARG A 107 15.88 -15.16 0.97
CA ARG A 107 16.48 -15.25 -0.37
C ARG A 107 16.84 -13.89 -0.94
N LYS A 108 16.11 -12.85 -0.56
CA LYS A 108 16.30 -11.46 -1.04
C LYS A 108 16.43 -11.39 -2.56
N PRO A 109 15.43 -11.87 -3.32
CA PRO A 109 15.50 -11.92 -4.78
C PRO A 109 15.55 -10.52 -5.36
N LYS A 110 16.17 -10.37 -6.53
CA LYS A 110 16.07 -9.13 -7.29
C LYS A 110 14.61 -8.85 -7.63
N ILE A 111 14.13 -7.66 -7.33
CA ILE A 111 12.76 -7.23 -7.59
C ILE A 111 12.69 -6.20 -8.72
N ASP A 112 11.50 -6.01 -9.28
CA ASP A 112 11.25 -4.93 -10.23
C ASP A 112 11.37 -3.56 -9.53
N SER A 113 11.67 -2.52 -10.31
CA SER A 113 11.71 -1.15 -9.81
C SER A 113 10.29 -0.58 -9.69
N TYR A 114 10.07 0.22 -8.65
CA TYR A 114 8.83 0.95 -8.41
C TYR A 114 9.13 2.41 -8.06
N ASP A 115 8.25 3.31 -8.49
CA ASP A 115 8.32 4.74 -8.18
C ASP A 115 7.49 5.10 -6.95
N VAL A 116 6.41 4.35 -6.71
CA VAL A 116 5.47 4.58 -5.61
C VAL A 116 5.12 3.26 -4.95
N LEU A 117 5.13 3.25 -3.62
CA LEU A 117 4.64 2.16 -2.77
C LEU A 117 3.43 2.67 -1.99
N ILE A 118 2.28 2.01 -2.18
CA ILE A 118 1.07 2.25 -1.41
C ILE A 118 0.86 1.08 -0.46
N ILE A 119 0.71 1.36 0.82
CA ILE A 119 0.45 0.40 1.89
C ILE A 119 -0.94 0.66 2.42
N ASP A 120 -1.84 -0.30 2.26
CA ASP A 120 -3.18 -0.27 2.84
C ASP A 120 -3.24 -1.07 4.13
N GLU A 121 -4.05 -0.61 5.08
CA GLU A 121 -4.20 -1.22 6.41
C GLU A 121 -2.86 -1.38 7.16
N TYR A 122 -2.07 -0.31 7.22
CA TYR A 122 -0.72 -0.37 7.81
C TYR A 122 -0.71 -0.77 9.29
N GLN A 123 -1.84 -0.62 10.01
CA GLN A 123 -1.95 -1.07 11.40
C GLN A 123 -1.75 -2.58 11.57
N ASP A 124 -1.95 -3.36 10.50
CA ASP A 124 -1.85 -4.83 10.50
C ASP A 124 -0.45 -5.35 10.11
N ILE A 125 0.53 -4.46 9.92
CA ILE A 125 1.90 -4.86 9.57
C ILE A 125 2.51 -5.69 10.69
N GLU A 126 2.97 -6.88 10.33
CA GLU A 126 3.73 -7.78 11.19
C GLU A 126 5.24 -7.66 10.92
N LEU A 127 6.07 -8.22 11.81
CA LEU A 127 7.54 -8.14 11.70
C LEU A 127 8.05 -8.62 10.34
N GLU A 128 7.57 -9.76 9.85
CA GLU A 128 8.01 -10.30 8.55
C GLU A 128 7.63 -9.42 7.37
N PHE A 129 6.50 -8.71 7.46
CA PHE A 129 6.08 -7.74 6.43
C PHE A 129 6.91 -6.46 6.50
N SER A 130 7.30 -6.03 7.70
CA SER A 130 8.20 -4.88 7.85
C SER A 130 9.57 -5.13 7.20
N GLU A 131 10.11 -6.33 7.34
CA GLU A 131 11.36 -6.73 6.68
C GLU A 131 11.24 -6.72 5.15
N LEU A 132 10.12 -7.22 4.62
CA LEU A 132 9.84 -7.19 3.18
C LEU A 132 9.72 -5.75 2.67
N LEU A 133 9.01 -4.88 3.41
CA LEU A 133 8.87 -3.46 3.06
C LEU A 133 10.21 -2.73 3.05
N GLU A 134 11.05 -2.95 4.05
CA GLU A 134 12.41 -2.39 4.12
C GLU A 134 13.26 -2.85 2.92
N TYR A 135 13.12 -4.10 2.51
CA TYR A 135 13.81 -4.62 1.34
C TYR A 135 13.34 -3.94 0.05
N ILE A 136 12.02 -3.75 -0.12
CA ILE A 136 11.46 -3.01 -1.26
C ILE A 136 12.02 -1.59 -1.31
N LYS A 137 12.02 -0.88 -0.18
CA LYS A 137 12.55 0.49 -0.08
C LYS A 137 14.03 0.56 -0.42
N ALA A 138 14.84 -0.35 0.14
CA ALA A 138 16.28 -0.39 -0.10
C ALA A 138 16.64 -0.63 -1.58
N ASN A 139 15.81 -1.39 -2.31
CA ASN A 139 15.99 -1.66 -3.74
C ASN A 139 15.40 -0.58 -4.65
N ASN A 140 14.70 0.39 -4.12
CA ASN A 140 14.09 1.51 -4.85
C ASN A 140 14.44 2.85 -4.18
N PRO A 141 15.69 3.32 -4.28
CA PRO A 141 16.07 4.61 -3.69
C PRO A 141 15.18 5.74 -4.21
N GLY A 142 14.67 6.56 -3.28
CA GLY A 142 13.78 7.66 -3.63
C GLY A 142 12.32 7.27 -3.89
N ILE A 143 11.93 6.02 -3.64
CA ILE A 143 10.53 5.59 -3.75
C ILE A 143 9.61 6.45 -2.87
N GLN A 144 8.51 6.91 -3.44
CA GLN A 144 7.46 7.57 -2.67
C GLN A 144 6.66 6.54 -1.90
N ILE A 145 6.39 6.79 -0.61
CA ILE A 145 5.64 5.88 0.25
C ILE A 145 4.38 6.55 0.75
N ILE A 146 3.25 5.91 0.51
CA ILE A 146 1.91 6.34 0.95
C ILE A 146 1.31 5.22 1.77
N ALA A 147 1.07 5.46 3.05
CA ALA A 147 0.47 4.50 3.96
C ALA A 147 -0.88 4.99 4.44
N VAL A 148 -1.89 4.13 4.35
CA VAL A 148 -3.27 4.41 4.76
C VAL A 148 -3.72 3.31 5.70
N GLY A 149 -4.31 3.67 6.84
CA GLY A 149 -4.78 2.71 7.82
C GLY A 149 -5.59 3.36 8.92
N ASP A 150 -5.93 2.58 9.93
CA ASP A 150 -6.68 3.01 11.09
C ASP A 150 -6.07 2.39 12.35
N MET A 151 -5.29 3.18 13.08
CA MET A 151 -4.63 2.71 14.31
C MET A 151 -5.62 2.33 15.41
N ALA A 152 -6.84 2.86 15.39
CA ALA A 152 -7.90 2.48 16.33
C ALA A 152 -8.40 1.04 16.12
N GLN A 153 -8.20 0.47 14.92
CA GLN A 153 -8.56 -0.92 14.60
C GLN A 153 -7.45 -1.92 14.93
N LYS A 154 -6.30 -1.47 15.42
CA LYS A 154 -5.22 -2.39 15.78
C LYS A 154 -5.67 -3.35 16.88
N VAL A 155 -5.66 -4.64 16.60
CA VAL A 155 -5.87 -5.68 17.59
C VAL A 155 -4.55 -5.86 18.34
N TYR A 156 -4.50 -5.36 19.57
CA TYR A 156 -3.28 -5.22 20.39
C TYR A 156 -2.46 -6.50 20.63
N ASP A 157 -2.99 -7.68 20.34
CA ASP A 157 -2.40 -8.94 20.80
C ASP A 157 -1.68 -9.77 19.72
N LYS A 158 -1.51 -9.28 18.50
CA LYS A 158 -0.99 -10.12 17.41
C LYS A 158 0.40 -9.77 16.89
N THR A 159 0.94 -8.60 17.20
CA THR A 159 2.23 -8.19 16.62
C THR A 159 3.21 -7.70 17.67
N THR A 160 4.44 -8.21 17.61
CA THR A 160 5.59 -7.72 18.39
C THR A 160 6.16 -6.41 17.82
N LEU A 161 5.64 -5.93 16.69
CA LEU A 161 6.09 -4.73 16.01
C LEU A 161 5.42 -3.49 16.59
N ASP A 162 6.23 -2.50 16.99
CA ASP A 162 5.75 -1.14 17.24
C ASP A 162 5.48 -0.43 15.91
N VAL A 163 4.24 -0.56 15.42
CA VAL A 163 3.85 -0.06 14.09
C VAL A 163 4.01 1.45 13.96
N PRO A 164 3.58 2.31 14.91
CA PRO A 164 3.78 3.76 14.79
C PRO A 164 5.25 4.13 14.64
N ARG A 165 6.12 3.56 15.44
CA ARG A 165 7.56 3.81 15.37
C ARG A 165 8.16 3.31 14.06
N PHE A 166 7.76 2.11 13.63
CA PHE A 166 8.18 1.58 12.34
C PHE A 166 7.78 2.50 11.19
N MET A 167 6.53 2.95 11.15
CA MET A 167 6.02 3.82 10.07
C MET A 167 6.73 5.16 10.05
N GLU A 168 6.97 5.77 11.21
CA GLU A 168 7.71 7.03 11.29
C GLU A 168 9.12 6.93 10.68
N GLN A 169 9.85 5.88 11.03
CA GLN A 169 11.20 5.63 10.50
C GLN A 169 11.18 5.23 9.03
N PHE A 170 10.22 4.39 8.64
CA PHE A 170 10.11 3.89 7.28
C PHE A 170 9.73 4.97 6.27
N LEU A 171 8.80 5.85 6.61
CA LEU A 171 8.39 6.97 5.78
C LEU A 171 9.48 8.06 5.68
N GLY A 172 10.27 8.25 6.75
CA GLY A 172 11.13 9.41 6.86
C GLY A 172 10.32 10.72 6.88
N PRO A 173 10.81 11.83 6.32
CA PRO A 173 10.03 13.06 6.20
C PRO A 173 8.73 12.82 5.44
N HIS A 174 7.59 13.10 6.05
CA HIS A 174 6.27 12.82 5.50
C HIS A 174 5.22 13.80 6.00
N ILE A 175 4.05 13.77 5.35
CA ILE A 175 2.86 14.52 5.75
C ILE A 175 1.91 13.56 6.46
N GLU A 176 1.33 14.00 7.56
CA GLU A 176 0.26 13.30 8.25
C GLU A 176 -1.10 13.90 7.87
N LEU A 177 -2.03 13.05 7.45
CA LEU A 177 -3.39 13.40 7.09
C LEU A 177 -4.38 12.50 7.84
N SER A 178 -5.62 12.95 7.94
CA SER A 178 -6.70 12.18 8.53
C SER A 178 -7.93 12.16 7.64
N PHE A 179 -8.63 11.02 7.60
CA PHE A 179 -9.97 10.92 7.03
C PHE A 179 -10.97 10.71 8.17
N THR A 180 -11.70 11.74 8.49
CA THR A 180 -12.62 11.78 9.64
C THR A 180 -14.10 11.66 9.25
N LYS A 181 -14.44 11.94 8.00
CA LYS A 181 -15.80 11.85 7.50
C LYS A 181 -16.16 10.39 7.16
N CYS A 182 -17.13 9.83 7.86
CA CYS A 182 -17.73 8.54 7.51
C CYS A 182 -18.85 8.74 6.46
N PHE A 183 -18.91 7.85 5.50
CA PHE A 183 -19.89 7.86 4.41
C PHE A 183 -20.92 6.73 4.60
#